data_6875a386fa7d8745f704b43f336a852f
#
_entry.id   6875a386fa7d8745f704b43f336a852f
#
_cell.length_a   1.000
_cell.length_b   1.000
_cell.length_c   1.000
_cell.angle_alpha   90.00
_cell.angle_beta   90.00
_cell.angle_gamma   90.00
#
_symmetry.space_group_name_H-M   'P 1'
#
loop_
_entity.id
_entity.type
_entity.pdbx_description
1 polymer ?
#
loop_
_entity_poly.entity_id
_entity_poly.type
_entity_poly.pdbx_seq_one_letter_code
_entity_poly.pdbx_strand_id
1 'polypeptide(L)'
;MNEAYLYPYSAEYARQRGEESLWRASYLSNMDCKDAIWKAVWQHYDGAHLDGDCLAKVIQEFGYKRTAWVLANTIQQLEWGGQYSSENKEWASRIYIPPDKSHNLNFVVPIRSAVLNGVVDQYRAAYQALGLFSPNQCEPDSFEKLDYEGKVLVLSPDTLKESCWKPENQLWYAHDGFGCSPTAIGRSIRCTCLNDEEMARWNRTDFTGVLKEEFLPDWAREKLQELKLNKLQQMSRSEKEQALAMRINLAWDRYETSLQTLSVSEVIDQIAEVSAVWMCRDALLKDMELYSDEQLTFLLSLLDPLDQMRDHLAQEQGTDQMEQVNDAIRSLQKELQESQKIKTPDQGGMFMK
;
A
#
# COMPACT_ATOMS: atom_id res chain seq x y z
N MET A 1 -24.92 -10.15 6.84
CA MET A 1 -24.42 -10.50 8.19
C MET A 1 -24.31 -9.22 9.00
N ASN A 2 -24.92 -9.13 10.18
CA ASN A 2 -24.61 -8.06 11.12
C ASN A 2 -23.22 -8.38 11.71
N GLU A 3 -22.19 -7.75 11.19
CA GLU A 3 -20.86 -7.81 11.76
C GLU A 3 -20.95 -7.22 13.17
N ALA A 4 -21.06 -8.07 14.19
CA ALA A 4 -21.09 -7.61 15.56
C ALA A 4 -19.79 -6.88 15.84
N TYR A 5 -19.88 -5.60 16.21
CA TYR A 5 -18.71 -4.75 16.49
C TYR A 5 -17.81 -5.42 17.52
N LEU A 6 -16.53 -5.58 17.20
CA LEU A 6 -15.51 -6.04 18.14
C LEU A 6 -15.05 -4.86 19.00
N TYR A 7 -15.44 -4.83 20.27
CA TYR A 7 -15.08 -3.76 21.19
C TYR A 7 -13.64 -3.98 21.71
N PRO A 8 -12.68 -3.11 21.36
CA PRO A 8 -11.24 -3.37 21.59
C PRO A 8 -10.72 -2.89 22.95
N TYR A 9 -11.60 -2.40 23.83
CA TYR A 9 -11.21 -1.82 25.11
C TYR A 9 -11.78 -2.61 26.30
N SER A 10 -11.34 -2.28 27.52
CA SER A 10 -11.80 -2.91 28.75
C SER A 10 -13.24 -2.55 29.12
N ALA A 11 -13.85 -3.36 29.99
CA ALA A 11 -15.19 -3.05 30.57
C ALA A 11 -15.17 -1.74 31.36
N GLU A 12 -14.05 -1.44 32.04
CA GLU A 12 -13.90 -0.18 32.78
C GLU A 12 -13.88 1.04 31.84
N TYR A 13 -13.14 0.95 30.75
CA TYR A 13 -13.14 2.00 29.72
C TYR A 13 -14.51 2.21 29.11
N ALA A 14 -15.25 1.13 28.81
CA ALA A 14 -16.62 1.21 28.32
C ALA A 14 -17.58 1.88 29.31
N ARG A 15 -17.41 1.58 30.61
CA ARG A 15 -18.21 2.24 31.68
C ARG A 15 -17.95 3.73 31.75
N GLN A 16 -16.68 4.15 31.69
CA GLN A 16 -16.31 5.57 31.72
C GLN A 16 -16.90 6.35 30.53
N ARG A 17 -17.13 5.68 29.40
CA ARG A 17 -17.70 6.29 28.19
C ARG A 17 -19.20 6.08 28.00
N GLY A 18 -19.86 5.32 28.89
CA GLY A 18 -21.27 4.98 28.71
C GLY A 18 -21.54 3.98 27.58
N GLU A 19 -20.52 3.20 27.19
CA GLU A 19 -20.55 2.23 26.07
C GLU A 19 -20.70 0.76 26.56
N GLU A 20 -21.15 0.55 27.78
CA GLU A 20 -21.23 -0.78 28.41
C GLU A 20 -22.09 -1.79 27.61
N SER A 21 -23.12 -1.31 26.94
CA SER A 21 -23.97 -2.17 26.09
C SER A 21 -23.21 -2.72 24.88
N LEU A 22 -22.35 -1.90 24.26
CA LEU A 22 -21.50 -2.29 23.13
C LEU A 22 -20.45 -3.30 23.59
N TRP A 23 -19.79 -3.01 24.71
CA TRP A 23 -18.83 -3.93 25.31
C TRP A 23 -19.48 -5.29 25.63
N ARG A 24 -20.67 -5.29 26.27
CA ARG A 24 -21.40 -6.51 26.62
C ARG A 24 -21.78 -7.34 25.40
N ALA A 25 -22.28 -6.69 24.35
CA ALA A 25 -22.64 -7.37 23.10
C ALA A 25 -21.40 -8.01 22.46
N SER A 26 -20.28 -7.30 22.42
CA SER A 26 -18.99 -7.82 21.93
C SER A 26 -18.50 -9.00 22.77
N TYR A 27 -18.58 -8.91 24.09
CA TYR A 27 -18.18 -9.97 25.01
C TYR A 27 -18.99 -11.26 24.78
N LEU A 28 -20.33 -11.16 24.69
CA LEU A 28 -21.19 -12.32 24.42
C LEU A 28 -20.84 -12.96 23.07
N SER A 29 -20.64 -12.16 22.04
CA SER A 29 -20.23 -12.67 20.73
C SER A 29 -18.84 -13.31 20.76
N ASN A 30 -17.89 -12.86 21.61
CA ASN A 30 -16.62 -13.55 21.83
C ASN A 30 -16.80 -14.91 22.50
N MET A 31 -17.75 -15.02 23.44
CA MET A 31 -18.10 -16.30 24.07
C MET A 31 -18.70 -17.28 23.06
N ASP A 32 -19.62 -16.80 22.21
CA ASP A 32 -20.22 -17.61 21.15
C ASP A 32 -19.15 -18.08 20.13
N CYS A 33 -18.23 -17.20 19.74
CA CYS A 33 -17.10 -17.53 18.87
C CYS A 33 -16.19 -18.59 19.50
N LYS A 34 -15.85 -18.44 20.79
CA LYS A 34 -15.08 -19.45 21.55
C LYS A 34 -15.75 -20.83 21.51
N ASP A 35 -17.06 -20.87 21.75
CA ASP A 35 -17.83 -22.12 21.73
C ASP A 35 -17.92 -22.71 20.32
N ALA A 36 -18.02 -21.87 19.29
CA ALA A 36 -17.98 -22.30 17.90
C ALA A 36 -16.62 -22.89 17.52
N ILE A 37 -15.50 -22.27 17.92
CA ILE A 37 -14.15 -22.81 17.72
C ILE A 37 -14.01 -24.17 18.41
N TRP A 38 -14.44 -24.27 19.66
CA TRP A 38 -14.40 -25.53 20.42
C TRP A 38 -15.19 -26.64 19.72
N LYS A 39 -16.42 -26.35 19.28
CA LYS A 39 -17.26 -27.31 18.54
C LYS A 39 -16.64 -27.71 17.20
N ALA A 40 -16.08 -26.75 16.46
CA ALA A 40 -15.40 -27.01 15.20
C ALA A 40 -14.23 -27.98 15.38
N VAL A 41 -13.39 -27.75 16.39
CA VAL A 41 -12.27 -28.65 16.71
C VAL A 41 -12.77 -30.04 17.08
N TRP A 42 -13.79 -30.17 17.93
CA TRP A 42 -14.36 -31.47 18.28
C TRP A 42 -14.92 -32.26 17.09
N GLN A 43 -15.45 -31.56 16.09
CA GLN A 43 -15.99 -32.17 14.88
C GLN A 43 -14.93 -32.59 13.88
N HIS A 44 -13.79 -31.91 13.87
CA HIS A 44 -12.73 -32.04 12.85
C HIS A 44 -11.41 -32.61 13.39
N TYR A 45 -11.37 -33.04 14.65
CA TYR A 45 -10.19 -33.65 15.27
C TYR A 45 -10.45 -35.12 15.62
N ASP A 46 -9.71 -36.03 15.00
CA ASP A 46 -9.85 -37.49 15.19
C ASP A 46 -9.04 -38.05 16.36
N GLY A 47 -8.34 -37.20 17.10
CA GLY A 47 -7.44 -37.59 18.20
C GLY A 47 -5.96 -37.51 17.82
N ALA A 48 -5.64 -37.46 16.54
CA ALA A 48 -4.26 -37.35 16.00
C ALA A 48 -4.11 -36.21 15.01
N HIS A 49 -5.13 -36.00 14.15
CA HIS A 49 -5.09 -35.01 13.08
C HIS A 49 -6.26 -34.04 13.16
N LEU A 50 -6.02 -32.80 12.76
CA LEU A 50 -7.01 -31.75 12.63
C LEU A 50 -7.24 -31.49 11.13
N ASP A 51 -8.49 -31.53 10.67
CA ASP A 51 -8.83 -31.24 9.28
C ASP A 51 -8.41 -29.80 8.88
N GLY A 52 -8.00 -29.64 7.61
CA GLY A 52 -7.36 -28.41 7.14
C GLY A 52 -8.25 -27.17 7.05
N ASP A 53 -9.57 -27.30 7.20
CA ASP A 53 -10.55 -26.20 7.08
C ASP A 53 -11.49 -26.09 8.30
N CYS A 54 -11.06 -26.60 9.43
CA CYS A 54 -11.93 -26.68 10.62
C CYS A 54 -12.49 -25.31 11.04
N LEU A 55 -11.77 -24.22 10.78
CA LEU A 55 -12.21 -22.85 11.11
C LEU A 55 -13.05 -22.16 10.02
N ALA A 56 -13.22 -22.73 8.85
CA ALA A 56 -13.88 -22.04 7.73
C ALA A 56 -15.29 -21.50 8.09
N LYS A 57 -16.10 -22.31 8.76
CA LYS A 57 -17.45 -21.91 9.20
C LYS A 57 -17.40 -20.87 10.33
N VAL A 58 -16.44 -20.99 11.24
CA VAL A 58 -16.26 -20.03 12.35
C VAL A 58 -15.88 -18.66 11.79
N ILE A 59 -14.93 -18.60 10.86
CA ILE A 59 -14.51 -17.37 10.22
C ILE A 59 -15.67 -16.77 9.41
N GLN A 60 -16.45 -17.59 8.71
CA GLN A 60 -17.62 -17.13 7.97
C GLN A 60 -18.68 -16.50 8.88
N GLU A 61 -18.88 -17.02 10.08
CA GLU A 61 -19.89 -16.57 11.03
C GLU A 61 -19.44 -15.36 11.84
N PHE A 62 -18.21 -15.39 12.37
CA PHE A 62 -17.71 -14.40 13.34
C PHE A 62 -16.70 -13.41 12.76
N GLY A 63 -16.19 -13.66 11.56
CA GLY A 63 -15.15 -12.87 10.91
C GLY A 63 -13.73 -13.18 11.40
N TYR A 64 -12.74 -12.72 10.63
CA TYR A 64 -11.32 -12.90 10.94
C TYR A 64 -10.91 -12.16 12.22
N LYS A 65 -11.36 -10.91 12.41
CA LYS A 65 -10.98 -10.07 13.57
C LYS A 65 -11.36 -10.71 14.88
N ARG A 66 -12.61 -11.18 14.99
CA ARG A 66 -13.12 -11.81 16.21
C ARG A 66 -12.48 -13.16 16.45
N THR A 67 -12.34 -13.98 15.41
CA THR A 67 -11.66 -15.29 15.51
C THR A 67 -10.23 -15.11 15.98
N ALA A 68 -9.47 -14.15 15.41
CA ALA A 68 -8.12 -13.81 15.87
C ALA A 68 -8.10 -13.37 17.34
N TRP A 69 -9.03 -12.51 17.74
CA TRP A 69 -9.15 -12.01 19.10
C TRP A 69 -9.31 -13.15 20.12
N VAL A 70 -10.23 -14.09 19.84
CA VAL A 70 -10.48 -15.24 20.75
C VAL A 70 -9.28 -16.17 20.80
N LEU A 71 -8.66 -16.50 19.67
CA LEU A 71 -7.48 -17.38 19.61
C LEU A 71 -6.27 -16.73 20.29
N ALA A 72 -5.98 -15.47 20.02
CA ALA A 72 -4.88 -14.74 20.62
C ALA A 72 -5.06 -14.60 22.14
N ASN A 73 -6.28 -14.24 22.59
CA ASN A 73 -6.59 -14.18 24.02
C ASN A 73 -6.39 -15.54 24.70
N THR A 74 -6.76 -16.65 24.04
CA THR A 74 -6.55 -17.99 24.58
C THR A 74 -5.05 -18.27 24.77
N ILE A 75 -4.20 -17.96 23.80
CA ILE A 75 -2.75 -18.14 23.90
C ILE A 75 -2.18 -17.27 25.04
N GLN A 76 -2.53 -15.97 25.08
CA GLN A 76 -2.01 -15.04 26.10
C GLN A 76 -2.41 -15.44 27.51
N GLN A 77 -3.63 -15.95 27.72
CA GLN A 77 -4.10 -16.41 29.03
C GLN A 77 -3.44 -17.73 29.49
N LEU A 78 -3.09 -18.61 28.55
CA LEU A 78 -2.54 -19.93 28.82
C LEU A 78 -1.03 -20.03 28.58
N GLU A 79 -0.35 -18.92 28.36
CA GLU A 79 1.08 -18.87 28.02
C GLU A 79 1.97 -19.64 29.04
N TRP A 80 1.66 -19.56 30.33
CA TRP A 80 2.39 -20.17 31.41
C TRP A 80 2.17 -21.68 31.51
N GLY A 81 1.08 -22.21 30.98
CA GLY A 81 0.70 -23.63 31.08
C GLY A 81 0.70 -24.39 29.77
N GLY A 82 0.91 -23.70 28.63
CA GLY A 82 0.77 -24.29 27.32
C GLY A 82 2.09 -24.35 26.53
N GLN A 83 2.26 -25.45 25.77
CA GLN A 83 3.35 -25.58 24.80
C GLN A 83 2.92 -24.99 23.45
N TYR A 84 2.98 -23.67 23.33
CA TYR A 84 2.68 -22.97 22.06
C TYR A 84 3.97 -22.74 21.28
N SER A 85 3.88 -22.77 19.93
CA SER A 85 5.00 -22.44 19.07
C SER A 85 5.42 -20.97 19.26
N SER A 86 6.68 -20.65 18.97
CA SER A 86 7.21 -19.28 19.04
C SER A 86 6.45 -18.35 18.09
N GLU A 87 6.15 -18.85 16.89
CA GLU A 87 5.43 -18.09 15.88
C GLU A 87 4.00 -17.73 16.33
N ASN A 88 3.29 -18.69 16.97
CA ASN A 88 1.93 -18.45 17.46
C ASN A 88 1.91 -17.53 18.68
N LYS A 89 2.91 -17.60 19.55
CA LYS A 89 3.08 -16.63 20.66
C LYS A 89 3.36 -15.23 20.13
N GLU A 90 4.28 -15.10 19.17
CA GLU A 90 4.60 -13.83 18.55
C GLU A 90 3.39 -13.24 17.81
N TRP A 91 2.67 -14.06 17.05
CA TRP A 91 1.43 -13.63 16.40
C TRP A 91 0.40 -13.15 17.42
N ALA A 92 0.14 -13.90 18.47
CA ALA A 92 -0.83 -13.55 19.51
C ALA A 92 -0.44 -12.26 20.25
N SER A 93 0.87 -12.04 20.50
CA SER A 93 1.35 -10.84 21.20
C SER A 93 1.13 -9.52 20.42
N ARG A 94 0.97 -9.60 19.09
CA ARG A 94 0.67 -8.44 18.24
C ARG A 94 -0.80 -8.01 18.30
N ILE A 95 -1.67 -8.89 18.81
CA ILE A 95 -3.10 -8.59 18.97
C ILE A 95 -3.31 -8.04 20.37
N TYR A 96 -3.67 -6.77 20.45
CA TYR A 96 -3.93 -6.14 21.74
C TYR A 96 -5.21 -6.70 22.35
N ILE A 97 -5.06 -7.33 23.53
CA ILE A 97 -6.18 -7.78 24.36
C ILE A 97 -6.09 -6.99 25.67
N PRO A 98 -7.08 -6.16 26.01
CA PRO A 98 -7.02 -5.37 27.22
C PRO A 98 -6.99 -6.27 28.47
N PRO A 99 -6.11 -6.01 29.45
CA PRO A 99 -6.11 -6.75 30.70
C PRO A 99 -7.32 -6.34 31.53
N ASP A 100 -8.42 -7.05 31.37
CA ASP A 100 -9.63 -6.82 32.16
C ASP A 100 -9.62 -7.69 33.43
N LYS A 101 -9.21 -7.08 34.55
CA LYS A 101 -9.15 -7.75 35.85
C LYS A 101 -10.53 -8.04 36.45
N SER A 102 -11.56 -7.33 36.01
CA SER A 102 -12.92 -7.46 36.57
C SER A 102 -13.66 -8.68 36.03
N HIS A 103 -13.26 -9.21 34.89
CA HIS A 103 -13.82 -10.39 34.27
C HIS A 103 -12.63 -11.33 33.96
N ASN A 104 -12.57 -12.46 34.67
CA ASN A 104 -11.80 -13.59 34.17
C ASN A 104 -12.24 -13.79 32.72
N LEU A 105 -11.37 -13.43 31.77
CA LEU A 105 -11.69 -13.51 30.35
C LEU A 105 -11.94 -14.95 30.00
N ASN A 106 -13.20 -15.39 30.13
CA ASN A 106 -13.62 -16.79 30.07
C ASN A 106 -13.80 -17.27 28.62
N PHE A 107 -13.39 -16.49 27.61
CA PHE A 107 -13.39 -16.97 26.23
C PHE A 107 -12.07 -17.67 25.84
N VAL A 108 -11.42 -18.25 26.82
CA VAL A 108 -10.35 -19.22 26.61
C VAL A 108 -10.94 -20.49 26.01
N VAL A 109 -10.48 -20.89 24.84
CA VAL A 109 -10.92 -22.13 24.20
C VAL A 109 -10.30 -23.32 24.94
N PRO A 110 -11.09 -24.23 25.53
CA PRO A 110 -10.58 -25.30 26.40
C PRO A 110 -10.04 -26.48 25.58
N ILE A 111 -8.98 -26.25 24.81
CA ILE A 111 -8.34 -27.25 23.95
C ILE A 111 -6.86 -27.40 24.39
N ARG A 112 -6.30 -28.60 24.19
CA ARG A 112 -4.87 -28.83 24.42
C ARG A 112 -4.02 -27.93 23.53
N SER A 113 -2.93 -27.39 24.08
CA SER A 113 -2.04 -26.45 23.36
C SER A 113 -1.50 -27.00 22.04
N ALA A 114 -1.20 -28.30 21.97
CA ALA A 114 -0.74 -28.94 20.74
C ALA A 114 -1.80 -28.85 19.61
N VAL A 115 -3.08 -29.08 19.93
CA VAL A 115 -4.18 -28.97 18.96
C VAL A 115 -4.44 -27.51 18.62
N LEU A 116 -4.42 -26.62 19.63
CA LEU A 116 -4.62 -25.19 19.41
C LEU A 116 -3.54 -24.56 18.52
N ASN A 117 -2.29 -25.04 18.58
CA ASN A 117 -1.27 -24.62 17.62
C ASN A 117 -1.72 -24.88 16.18
N GLY A 118 -2.21 -26.09 15.86
CA GLY A 118 -2.71 -26.41 14.53
C GLY A 118 -3.91 -25.55 14.12
N VAL A 119 -4.82 -25.22 15.06
CA VAL A 119 -5.96 -24.33 14.83
C VAL A 119 -5.48 -22.92 14.45
N VAL A 120 -4.49 -22.38 15.19
CA VAL A 120 -3.94 -21.05 14.92
C VAL A 120 -3.15 -21.03 13.61
N ASP A 121 -2.41 -22.11 13.30
CA ASP A 121 -1.72 -22.24 12.02
C ASP A 121 -2.69 -22.23 10.84
N GLN A 122 -3.82 -22.92 10.95
CA GLN A 122 -4.89 -22.89 9.93
C GLN A 122 -5.52 -21.49 9.81
N TYR A 123 -5.78 -20.81 10.92
CA TYR A 123 -6.26 -19.43 10.90
C TYR A 123 -5.27 -18.52 10.16
N ARG A 124 -3.99 -18.60 10.50
CA ARG A 124 -2.93 -17.79 9.87
C ARG A 124 -2.81 -18.08 8.38
N ALA A 125 -2.89 -19.34 7.98
CA ALA A 125 -2.89 -19.74 6.58
C ALA A 125 -4.12 -19.19 5.82
N ALA A 126 -5.31 -19.28 6.42
CA ALA A 126 -6.54 -18.74 5.85
C ALA A 126 -6.46 -17.20 5.70
N TYR A 127 -5.92 -16.50 6.71
CA TYR A 127 -5.69 -15.06 6.64
C TYR A 127 -4.66 -14.69 5.56
N GLN A 128 -3.56 -15.41 5.46
CA GLN A 128 -2.55 -15.20 4.42
C GLN A 128 -3.11 -15.44 3.00
N ALA A 129 -4.02 -16.41 2.87
CA ALA A 129 -4.68 -16.70 1.59
C ALA A 129 -5.57 -15.55 1.08
N LEU A 130 -5.92 -14.57 1.91
CA LEU A 130 -6.58 -13.34 1.48
C LEU A 130 -5.68 -12.47 0.60
N GLY A 131 -4.37 -12.66 0.67
CA GLY A 131 -3.39 -11.91 -0.12
C GLY A 131 -3.31 -10.42 0.24
N LEU A 132 -3.77 -10.02 1.43
CA LEU A 132 -3.74 -8.62 1.87
C LEU A 132 -2.31 -8.09 1.96
N PHE A 133 -2.11 -6.85 1.55
CA PHE A 133 -0.82 -6.19 1.65
C PHE A 133 -0.41 -6.00 3.12
N SER A 134 0.88 -6.23 3.38
CA SER A 134 1.50 -6.18 4.70
C SER A 134 2.48 -5.00 4.83
N PRO A 135 2.85 -4.60 6.06
CA PRO A 135 3.83 -3.53 6.27
C PRO A 135 5.19 -3.77 5.59
N ASN A 136 5.60 -5.02 5.41
CA ASN A 136 6.88 -5.36 4.75
C ASN A 136 6.90 -4.98 3.25
N GLN A 137 5.74 -4.85 2.64
CA GLN A 137 5.57 -4.44 1.24
C GLN A 137 5.46 -2.91 1.10
N CYS A 138 5.46 -2.19 2.22
CA CYS A 138 5.43 -0.73 2.24
C CYS A 138 6.82 -0.13 2.47
N GLU A 139 7.00 1.10 2.01
CA GLU A 139 8.18 1.90 2.31
C GLU A 139 8.23 2.18 3.81
N PRO A 140 9.43 2.24 4.43
CA PRO A 140 9.56 2.70 5.80
C PRO A 140 9.11 4.17 5.88
N ASP A 141 8.36 4.51 6.94
CA ASP A 141 7.97 5.90 7.18
C ASP A 141 9.23 6.76 7.38
N SER A 142 9.45 7.70 6.47
CA SER A 142 10.50 8.69 6.62
C SER A 142 9.88 9.96 7.22
N PHE A 143 10.46 10.43 8.33
CA PHE A 143 9.97 11.64 9.01
C PHE A 143 10.36 12.95 8.30
N GLU A 144 11.21 12.91 7.28
CA GLU A 144 11.83 14.12 6.73
C GLU A 144 11.00 14.84 5.66
N LYS A 145 10.22 14.14 4.85
CA LYS A 145 9.33 14.78 3.85
C LYS A 145 8.10 13.90 3.63
N LEU A 146 7.08 14.15 4.43
CA LEU A 146 5.80 13.47 4.29
C LEU A 146 4.98 14.13 3.18
N ASP A 147 5.26 13.75 1.96
CA ASP A 147 4.44 14.07 0.80
C ASP A 147 3.94 12.78 0.17
N TYR A 148 2.63 12.65 0.12
CA TYR A 148 1.97 11.45 -0.41
C TYR A 148 1.42 11.67 -1.81
N GLU A 149 1.48 12.89 -2.36
CA GLU A 149 0.98 13.16 -3.70
C GLU A 149 1.64 12.25 -4.74
N GLY A 150 0.80 11.62 -5.55
CA GLY A 150 1.24 10.74 -6.63
C GLY A 150 1.62 9.33 -6.21
N LYS A 151 1.59 9.01 -4.90
CA LYS A 151 1.93 7.69 -4.36
C LYS A 151 0.71 6.79 -4.25
N VAL A 152 0.95 5.48 -4.23
CA VAL A 152 -0.07 4.47 -3.93
C VAL A 152 0.05 4.10 -2.46
N LEU A 153 -1.02 4.31 -1.72
CA LEU A 153 -1.13 4.01 -0.29
C LEU A 153 -1.87 2.70 -0.09
N VAL A 154 -1.44 1.92 0.89
CA VAL A 154 -2.09 0.67 1.29
C VAL A 154 -3.01 0.95 2.48
N LEU A 155 -4.32 0.89 2.27
CA LEU A 155 -5.29 1.07 3.36
C LEU A 155 -5.21 -0.11 4.34
N SER A 156 -5.19 0.20 5.64
CA SER A 156 -5.11 -0.82 6.69
C SER A 156 -6.35 -1.71 6.69
N PRO A 157 -6.20 -3.03 6.86
CA PRO A 157 -7.35 -3.92 7.06
C PRO A 157 -8.22 -3.52 8.26
N ASP A 158 -7.67 -2.82 9.25
CA ASP A 158 -8.44 -2.33 10.40
C ASP A 158 -9.41 -1.21 10.03
N THR A 159 -9.13 -0.47 8.98
CA THR A 159 -10.00 0.59 8.46
C THR A 159 -11.13 0.02 7.59
N LEU A 160 -10.86 -1.05 6.85
CA LEU A 160 -11.85 -1.71 6.00
C LEU A 160 -12.81 -2.60 6.83
N LYS A 161 -14.06 -2.70 6.38
CA LYS A 161 -14.96 -3.77 6.82
C LYS A 161 -14.43 -5.11 6.34
N GLU A 162 -14.57 -6.16 7.12
CA GLU A 162 -14.07 -7.50 6.74
C GLU A 162 -14.66 -8.01 5.42
N SER A 163 -15.90 -7.66 5.11
CA SER A 163 -16.53 -7.98 3.82
C SER A 163 -15.84 -7.36 2.62
N CYS A 164 -15.04 -6.31 2.85
CA CYS A 164 -14.25 -5.59 1.84
C CYS A 164 -12.77 -6.00 1.86
N TRP A 165 -12.37 -6.99 2.65
CA TRP A 165 -10.99 -7.45 2.73
C TRP A 165 -10.56 -8.17 1.46
N LYS A 166 -10.06 -7.40 0.53
CA LYS A 166 -9.44 -7.81 -0.73
C LYS A 166 -8.24 -6.92 -0.99
N PRO A 167 -7.14 -7.44 -1.53
CA PRO A 167 -5.95 -6.64 -1.81
C PRO A 167 -6.24 -5.46 -2.74
N GLU A 168 -7.19 -5.64 -3.69
CA GLU A 168 -7.58 -4.58 -4.63
C GLU A 168 -8.18 -3.36 -3.91
N ASN A 169 -8.93 -3.57 -2.83
CA ASN A 169 -9.58 -2.50 -2.06
C ASN A 169 -8.59 -1.74 -1.15
N GLN A 170 -7.39 -2.26 -0.96
CA GLN A 170 -6.36 -1.61 -0.16
C GLN A 170 -5.56 -0.56 -0.93
N LEU A 171 -5.60 -0.56 -2.26
CA LEU A 171 -4.74 0.29 -3.08
C LEU A 171 -5.41 1.62 -3.42
N TRP A 172 -4.86 2.71 -2.87
CA TRP A 172 -5.40 4.05 -3.00
C TRP A 172 -4.36 5.02 -3.55
N TYR A 173 -4.70 5.71 -4.65
CA TYR A 173 -3.88 6.77 -5.22
C TYR A 173 -4.08 8.08 -4.46
N ALA A 174 -3.01 8.68 -3.95
CA ALA A 174 -3.06 9.93 -3.22
C ALA A 174 -2.97 11.14 -4.17
N HIS A 175 -3.92 12.05 -4.09
CA HIS A 175 -3.95 13.29 -4.86
C HIS A 175 -3.25 14.46 -4.17
N ASP A 176 -3.06 14.37 -2.87
CA ASP A 176 -2.40 15.36 -2.01
C ASP A 176 -1.77 14.65 -0.79
N GLY A 177 -1.47 15.39 0.27
CA GLY A 177 -1.01 14.80 1.52
C GLY A 177 0.27 15.43 2.06
N PHE A 178 0.68 16.56 1.50
CA PHE A 178 1.84 17.29 2.02
C PHE A 178 1.68 17.65 3.51
N GLY A 179 2.66 17.26 4.30
CA GLY A 179 2.69 17.49 5.74
C GLY A 179 1.71 16.62 6.56
N CYS A 180 1.06 15.61 5.97
CA CYS A 180 0.36 14.59 6.72
C CYS A 180 1.37 13.63 7.36
N SER A 181 1.17 13.30 8.64
CA SER A 181 2.01 12.33 9.36
C SER A 181 1.14 11.46 10.26
N PRO A 182 1.63 10.31 10.73
CA PRO A 182 0.90 9.49 11.71
C PRO A 182 0.53 10.23 12.99
N THR A 183 1.24 11.33 13.29
CA THR A 183 1.01 12.18 14.48
C THR A 183 0.26 13.47 14.17
N ALA A 184 0.03 13.81 12.89
CA ALA A 184 -0.67 15.03 12.49
C ALA A 184 -2.19 14.85 12.57
N ILE A 185 -2.77 15.17 13.70
CA ILE A 185 -4.22 15.11 13.94
C ILE A 185 -4.94 16.15 13.07
N GLY A 186 -6.02 15.73 12.41
CA GLY A 186 -6.90 16.62 11.64
C GLY A 186 -6.46 16.91 10.21
N ARG A 187 -5.37 16.33 9.73
CA ARG A 187 -4.98 16.37 8.32
C ARG A 187 -5.38 15.06 7.64
N SER A 188 -6.04 15.16 6.51
CA SER A 188 -6.48 14.01 5.71
C SER A 188 -5.91 14.07 4.31
N ILE A 189 -5.65 12.91 3.74
CA ILE A 189 -5.16 12.71 2.38
C ILE A 189 -6.37 12.41 1.50
N ARG A 190 -6.54 13.17 0.41
CA ARG A 190 -7.55 12.87 -0.60
C ARG A 190 -7.04 11.78 -1.52
N CYS A 191 -7.80 10.70 -1.62
CA CYS A 191 -7.38 9.52 -2.36
C CYS A 191 -8.50 9.01 -3.27
N THR A 192 -8.10 8.25 -4.30
CA THR A 192 -8.98 7.44 -5.14
C THR A 192 -8.58 5.98 -5.01
N CYS A 193 -9.54 5.11 -4.73
CA CYS A 193 -9.36 3.66 -4.76
C CYS A 193 -9.06 3.22 -6.21
N LEU A 194 -8.00 2.43 -6.41
CA LEU A 194 -7.62 1.99 -7.75
C LEU A 194 -8.58 0.95 -8.31
N ASN A 195 -9.29 0.20 -7.45
CA ASN A 195 -10.21 -0.86 -7.87
C ASN A 195 -11.55 -0.34 -8.40
N ASP A 196 -12.18 0.58 -7.70
CA ASP A 196 -13.57 1.02 -7.96
C ASP A 196 -13.73 2.53 -8.17
N GLU A 197 -12.61 3.26 -8.17
CA GLU A 197 -12.55 4.72 -8.35
C GLU A 197 -13.27 5.51 -7.24
N GLU A 198 -13.60 4.87 -6.12
CA GLU A 198 -14.17 5.59 -4.98
C GLU A 198 -13.20 6.69 -4.51
N MET A 199 -13.72 7.89 -4.32
CA MET A 199 -12.96 9.03 -3.78
C MET A 199 -13.26 9.19 -2.30
N ALA A 200 -12.22 9.21 -1.48
CA ALA A 200 -12.33 9.40 -0.04
C ALA A 200 -11.21 10.28 0.52
N ARG A 201 -11.39 10.70 1.79
CA ARG A 201 -10.36 11.35 2.59
C ARG A 201 -10.04 10.47 3.79
N TRP A 202 -8.78 10.10 3.90
CA TRP A 202 -8.28 9.23 4.95
C TRP A 202 -7.21 9.93 5.78
N ASN A 203 -7.11 9.60 7.08
CA ASN A 203 -5.95 10.02 7.87
C ASN A 203 -4.74 9.17 7.52
N ARG A 204 -3.52 9.68 7.76
CA ARG A 204 -2.31 8.86 7.57
C ARG A 204 -2.33 7.57 8.39
N THR A 205 -2.93 7.59 9.57
CA THR A 205 -3.07 6.43 10.46
C THR A 205 -3.98 5.34 9.92
N ASP A 206 -4.82 5.66 8.93
CA ASP A 206 -5.71 4.67 8.30
C ASP A 206 -4.97 3.79 7.29
N PHE A 207 -3.74 4.16 6.92
CA PHE A 207 -2.90 3.42 5.98
C PHE A 207 -1.80 2.63 6.68
N THR A 208 -1.54 1.42 6.17
CA THR A 208 -0.37 0.61 6.51
C THR A 208 0.92 1.32 6.08
N GLY A 209 0.95 1.93 4.90
CA GLY A 209 2.09 2.66 4.37
C GLY A 209 1.96 3.00 2.88
N VAL A 210 3.04 3.49 2.31
CA VAL A 210 3.22 3.68 0.87
C VAL A 210 3.66 2.35 0.27
N LEU A 211 2.95 1.85 -0.74
CA LEU A 211 3.33 0.60 -1.41
C LEU A 211 4.63 0.78 -2.17
N LYS A 212 5.59 -0.14 -1.99
CA LYS A 212 6.80 -0.19 -2.80
C LYS A 212 6.45 -0.58 -4.24
N GLU A 213 7.14 0.02 -5.21
CA GLU A 213 6.86 -0.15 -6.63
C GLU A 213 6.95 -1.60 -7.11
N GLU A 214 7.85 -2.39 -6.53
CA GLU A 214 8.05 -3.81 -6.84
C GLU A 214 6.83 -4.70 -6.50
N PHE A 215 5.97 -4.24 -5.58
CA PHE A 215 4.74 -4.96 -5.19
C PHE A 215 3.48 -4.39 -5.85
N LEU A 216 3.60 -3.36 -6.69
CA LEU A 216 2.46 -2.80 -7.40
C LEU A 216 1.98 -3.78 -8.49
N PRO A 217 0.75 -4.33 -8.40
CA PRO A 217 0.21 -5.25 -9.40
C PRO A 217 0.06 -4.56 -10.77
N ASP A 218 0.16 -5.34 -11.84
CA ASP A 218 0.09 -4.79 -13.21
C ASP A 218 -1.23 -4.05 -13.48
N TRP A 219 -2.37 -4.61 -13.05
CA TRP A 219 -3.67 -3.94 -13.18
C TRP A 219 -3.73 -2.59 -12.46
N ALA A 220 -3.10 -2.50 -11.28
CA ALA A 220 -3.05 -1.25 -10.51
C ALA A 220 -2.10 -0.24 -11.15
N ARG A 221 -1.03 -0.71 -11.77
CA ARG A 221 -0.09 0.12 -12.55
C ARG A 221 -0.76 0.74 -13.77
N GLU A 222 -1.54 -0.05 -14.51
CA GLU A 222 -2.33 0.44 -15.65
C GLU A 222 -3.34 1.49 -15.20
N LYS A 223 -4.10 1.21 -14.13
CA LYS A 223 -5.08 2.14 -13.59
C LYS A 223 -4.45 3.44 -13.07
N LEU A 224 -3.29 3.32 -12.42
CA LEU A 224 -2.52 4.49 -11.96
C LEU A 224 -2.07 5.37 -13.14
N GLN A 225 -1.62 4.77 -14.24
CA GLN A 225 -1.26 5.51 -15.44
C GLN A 225 -2.47 6.22 -16.04
N GLU A 226 -3.63 5.56 -16.11
CA GLU A 226 -4.88 6.15 -16.56
C GLU A 226 -5.28 7.37 -15.71
N LEU A 227 -5.27 7.24 -14.38
CA LEU A 227 -5.59 8.32 -13.46
C LEU A 227 -4.62 9.51 -13.59
N LYS A 228 -3.33 9.23 -13.74
CA LYS A 228 -2.32 10.27 -13.97
C LYS A 228 -2.55 10.99 -15.31
N LEU A 229 -2.83 10.25 -16.36
CA LEU A 229 -3.11 10.83 -17.68
C LEU A 229 -4.40 11.68 -17.66
N ASN A 230 -5.45 11.19 -17.04
CA ASN A 230 -6.71 11.93 -16.89
C ASN A 230 -6.51 13.23 -16.11
N LYS A 231 -5.70 13.20 -15.03
CA LYS A 231 -5.31 14.41 -14.28
C LYS A 231 -4.59 15.41 -15.19
N LEU A 232 -3.60 14.94 -15.97
CA LEU A 232 -2.85 15.78 -16.88
C LEU A 232 -3.73 16.40 -18.00
N GLN A 233 -4.69 15.64 -18.52
CA GLN A 233 -5.64 16.14 -19.53
C GLN A 233 -6.57 17.24 -18.99
N GLN A 234 -6.89 17.18 -17.69
CA GLN A 234 -7.74 18.19 -17.03
C GLN A 234 -6.99 19.46 -16.64
N MET A 235 -5.66 19.42 -16.62
CA MET A 235 -4.84 20.60 -16.29
C MET A 235 -4.89 21.61 -17.44
N SER A 236 -5.01 22.89 -17.11
CA SER A 236 -4.81 23.98 -18.06
C SER A 236 -3.36 23.99 -18.55
N ARG A 237 -3.12 24.60 -19.71
CA ARG A 237 -1.78 24.75 -20.26
C ARG A 237 -0.81 25.39 -19.26
N SER A 238 -1.22 26.48 -18.61
CA SER A 238 -0.38 27.17 -17.63
C SER A 238 -0.04 26.28 -16.41
N GLU A 239 -0.97 25.45 -15.96
CA GLU A 239 -0.71 24.47 -14.89
C GLU A 239 0.27 23.39 -15.32
N LYS A 240 0.19 22.91 -16.57
CA LYS A 240 1.15 21.97 -17.15
C LYS A 240 2.57 22.57 -17.23
N GLU A 241 2.69 23.80 -17.72
CA GLU A 241 3.96 24.52 -17.82
C GLU A 241 4.60 24.70 -16.43
N GLN A 242 3.83 25.13 -15.45
CA GLN A 242 4.29 25.30 -14.07
C GLN A 242 4.71 23.97 -13.44
N ALA A 243 3.90 22.92 -13.62
CA ALA A 243 4.19 21.59 -13.10
C ALA A 243 5.47 21.01 -13.73
N LEU A 244 5.65 21.18 -15.04
CA LEU A 244 6.87 20.71 -15.72
C LEU A 244 8.09 21.47 -15.26
N ALA A 245 8.04 22.80 -15.17
CA ALA A 245 9.11 23.63 -14.67
C ALA A 245 9.51 23.22 -13.23
N MET A 246 8.53 23.00 -12.36
CA MET A 246 8.76 22.56 -11.00
C MET A 246 9.45 21.19 -10.95
N ARG A 247 9.00 20.22 -11.75
CA ARG A 247 9.60 18.87 -11.78
C ARG A 247 11.05 18.89 -12.27
N ILE A 248 11.31 19.66 -13.35
CA ILE A 248 12.66 19.80 -13.90
C ILE A 248 13.60 20.46 -12.89
N ASN A 249 13.15 21.50 -12.19
CA ASN A 249 13.95 22.17 -11.16
C ASN A 249 14.21 21.26 -9.96
N LEU A 250 13.20 20.50 -9.50
CA LEU A 250 13.40 19.53 -8.42
C LEU A 250 14.35 18.37 -8.80
N ALA A 251 14.34 17.95 -10.06
CA ALA A 251 15.30 16.96 -10.55
C ALA A 251 16.71 17.54 -10.59
N TRP A 252 16.85 18.78 -11.05
CA TRP A 252 18.13 19.49 -11.04
C TRP A 252 18.67 19.68 -9.61
N ASP A 253 17.85 20.15 -8.67
CA ASP A 253 18.26 20.36 -7.27
C ASP A 253 18.75 19.04 -6.62
N ARG A 254 18.11 17.91 -6.94
CA ARG A 254 18.56 16.58 -6.51
C ARG A 254 19.91 16.20 -7.12
N TYR A 255 20.05 16.44 -8.42
CA TYR A 255 21.31 16.18 -9.12
C TYR A 255 22.44 17.04 -8.57
N GLU A 256 22.24 18.36 -8.40
CA GLU A 256 23.19 19.27 -7.80
C GLU A 256 23.57 18.85 -6.38
N THR A 257 22.60 18.43 -5.56
CA THR A 257 22.88 17.90 -4.21
C THR A 257 23.75 16.64 -4.27
N SER A 258 23.53 15.76 -5.25
CA SER A 258 24.37 14.56 -5.42
C SER A 258 25.80 14.91 -5.75
N LEU A 259 26.04 15.94 -6.58
CA LEU A 259 27.38 16.43 -6.91
C LEU A 259 28.13 16.99 -5.69
N GLN A 260 27.41 17.58 -4.73
CA GLN A 260 28.04 18.11 -3.50
C GLN A 260 28.59 17.01 -2.58
N THR A 261 28.19 15.75 -2.79
CA THR A 261 28.75 14.60 -2.05
C THR A 261 30.04 14.05 -2.66
N LEU A 262 30.38 14.46 -3.86
CA LEU A 262 31.57 14.02 -4.60
C LEU A 262 32.81 14.89 -4.29
N SER A 263 33.99 14.31 -4.44
CA SER A 263 35.23 15.06 -4.41
C SER A 263 35.37 15.92 -5.68
N VAL A 264 36.18 16.98 -5.62
CA VAL A 264 36.45 17.86 -6.77
C VAL A 264 36.96 17.07 -7.97
N SER A 265 37.79 16.04 -7.75
CA SER A 265 38.32 15.20 -8.85
C SER A 265 37.20 14.42 -9.54
N GLU A 266 36.28 13.82 -8.76
CA GLU A 266 35.15 13.07 -9.30
C GLU A 266 34.19 13.98 -10.08
N VAL A 267 33.96 15.22 -9.63
CA VAL A 267 33.14 16.19 -10.36
C VAL A 267 33.82 16.58 -11.69
N ILE A 268 35.15 16.76 -11.70
CA ILE A 268 35.88 17.05 -12.93
C ILE A 268 35.79 15.90 -13.93
N ASP A 269 35.89 14.66 -13.44
CA ASP A 269 35.76 13.46 -14.29
C ASP A 269 34.32 13.32 -14.90
N GLN A 270 33.31 13.89 -14.24
CA GLN A 270 31.93 13.91 -14.71
C GLN A 270 31.50 15.21 -15.42
N ILE A 271 32.43 16.12 -15.74
CA ILE A 271 32.09 17.45 -16.25
C ILE A 271 31.25 17.42 -17.54
N ALA A 272 31.49 16.42 -18.38
CA ALA A 272 30.69 16.23 -19.61
C ALA A 272 29.25 15.87 -19.30
N GLU A 273 29.02 15.03 -18.31
CA GLU A 273 27.69 14.67 -17.86
C GLU A 273 26.98 15.83 -17.19
N VAL A 274 27.64 16.54 -16.29
CA VAL A 274 27.13 17.76 -15.65
C VAL A 274 26.71 18.79 -16.70
N SER A 275 27.53 18.98 -17.74
CA SER A 275 27.21 19.88 -18.85
C SER A 275 26.00 19.40 -19.64
N ALA A 276 25.87 18.10 -19.92
CA ALA A 276 24.75 17.54 -20.65
C ALA A 276 23.43 17.70 -19.86
N VAL A 277 23.42 17.42 -18.55
CA VAL A 277 22.24 17.62 -17.69
C VAL A 277 21.84 19.10 -17.63
N TRP A 278 22.81 20.00 -17.49
CA TRP A 278 22.58 21.45 -17.49
C TRP A 278 21.97 21.93 -18.82
N MET A 279 22.53 21.50 -19.95
CA MET A 279 22.01 21.84 -21.28
C MET A 279 20.62 21.29 -21.50
N CYS A 280 20.34 20.06 -21.07
CA CYS A 280 19.02 19.47 -21.13
C CYS A 280 17.99 20.29 -20.32
N ARG A 281 18.36 20.67 -19.09
CA ARG A 281 17.51 21.55 -18.26
C ARG A 281 17.22 22.90 -18.94
N ASP A 282 18.25 23.56 -19.46
CA ASP A 282 18.10 24.84 -20.15
C ASP A 282 17.21 24.71 -21.38
N ALA A 283 17.41 23.67 -22.20
CA ALA A 283 16.61 23.38 -23.36
C ALA A 283 15.12 23.14 -23.02
N LEU A 284 14.83 22.36 -21.96
CA LEU A 284 13.47 22.05 -21.55
C LEU A 284 12.74 23.25 -20.94
N LEU A 285 13.45 24.20 -20.32
CA LEU A 285 12.83 25.35 -19.64
C LEU A 285 12.72 26.60 -20.53
N LYS A 286 13.64 26.79 -21.48
CA LYS A 286 13.82 28.06 -22.20
C LYS A 286 12.63 28.46 -23.03
N ASP A 287 12.12 27.55 -23.86
CA ASP A 287 11.06 27.83 -24.82
C ASP A 287 9.79 27.01 -24.51
N MET A 288 9.49 26.82 -23.22
CA MET A 288 8.36 25.98 -22.77
C MET A 288 7.02 26.45 -23.31
N GLU A 289 6.86 27.74 -23.56
CA GLU A 289 5.67 28.34 -24.19
C GLU A 289 5.43 27.89 -25.64
N LEU A 290 6.45 27.35 -26.32
CA LEU A 290 6.35 26.82 -27.68
C LEU A 290 5.92 25.37 -27.74
N TYR A 291 5.95 24.62 -26.62
CA TYR A 291 5.47 23.23 -26.60
C TYR A 291 3.98 23.14 -26.89
N SER A 292 3.59 22.13 -27.65
CA SER A 292 2.17 21.78 -27.75
C SER A 292 1.64 21.22 -26.44
N ASP A 293 0.33 21.25 -26.26
CA ASP A 293 -0.31 20.66 -25.08
C ASP A 293 -0.03 19.15 -24.96
N GLU A 294 0.09 18.46 -26.09
CA GLU A 294 0.45 17.04 -26.17
C GLU A 294 1.90 16.80 -25.71
N GLN A 295 2.85 17.68 -26.09
CA GLN A 295 4.24 17.59 -25.66
C GLN A 295 4.37 17.85 -24.17
N LEU A 296 3.68 18.85 -23.63
CA LEU A 296 3.64 19.10 -22.18
C LEU A 296 3.09 17.90 -21.43
N THR A 297 1.99 17.33 -21.94
CA THR A 297 1.37 16.13 -21.34
C THR A 297 2.32 14.95 -21.38
N PHE A 298 3.01 14.73 -22.51
CA PHE A 298 4.00 13.66 -22.64
C PHE A 298 5.16 13.85 -21.65
N LEU A 299 5.79 15.02 -21.61
CA LEU A 299 6.90 15.30 -20.69
C LEU A 299 6.49 15.13 -19.22
N LEU A 300 5.27 15.55 -18.87
CA LEU A 300 4.71 15.34 -17.52
C LEU A 300 4.38 13.88 -17.22
N SER A 301 4.16 13.04 -18.21
CA SER A 301 3.92 11.60 -18.04
C SER A 301 5.20 10.81 -17.72
N LEU A 302 6.37 11.36 -18.06
CA LEU A 302 7.66 10.75 -17.76
C LEU A 302 7.92 10.71 -16.25
N LEU A 303 8.64 9.70 -15.78
CA LEU A 303 9.00 9.57 -14.36
C LEU A 303 9.97 10.67 -13.93
N ASP A 304 11.01 10.89 -14.71
CA ASP A 304 11.99 11.98 -14.57
C ASP A 304 12.25 12.59 -15.96
N PRO A 305 11.58 13.72 -16.30
CA PRO A 305 11.74 14.34 -17.62
C PRO A 305 13.21 14.77 -17.92
N LEU A 306 13.93 15.23 -16.89
CA LEU A 306 15.30 15.69 -17.07
C LEU A 306 16.26 14.54 -17.41
N ASP A 307 16.18 13.44 -16.66
CA ASP A 307 17.04 12.28 -16.87
C ASP A 307 16.69 11.54 -18.16
N GLN A 308 15.41 11.28 -18.40
CA GLN A 308 14.99 10.54 -19.60
C GLN A 308 15.19 11.31 -20.91
N MET A 309 15.14 12.64 -20.88
CA MET A 309 15.40 13.47 -22.07
C MET A 309 16.88 13.74 -22.31
N ARG A 310 17.73 13.66 -21.29
CA ARG A 310 19.18 13.95 -21.38
C ARG A 310 19.85 13.12 -22.47
N ASP A 311 19.63 11.83 -22.49
CA ASP A 311 20.34 10.91 -23.40
C ASP A 311 19.90 11.13 -24.86
N HIS A 312 18.66 11.53 -25.08
CA HIS A 312 18.14 11.85 -26.41
C HIS A 312 18.63 13.20 -26.92
N LEU A 313 18.67 14.22 -26.07
CA LEU A 313 19.17 15.55 -26.45
C LEU A 313 20.69 15.56 -26.71
N ALA A 314 21.45 14.72 -26.01
CA ALA A 314 22.93 14.63 -26.24
C ALA A 314 23.28 13.96 -27.57
N GLN A 315 22.37 13.22 -28.20
CA GLN A 315 22.58 12.57 -29.49
C GLN A 315 22.29 13.48 -30.70
N GLU A 316 21.47 14.52 -30.52
CA GLU A 316 21.03 15.40 -31.58
C GLU A 316 21.96 16.61 -31.74
N GLN A 317 22.66 16.68 -32.88
CA GLN A 317 23.58 17.79 -33.22
C GLN A 317 22.91 18.79 -34.21
N GLY A 318 21.78 19.38 -33.80
CA GLY A 318 21.06 20.38 -34.60
C GLY A 318 21.44 21.82 -34.21
N THR A 319 21.15 22.79 -35.09
CA THR A 319 21.39 24.22 -34.86
C THR A 319 20.23 24.93 -34.16
N ASP A 320 19.03 24.33 -34.18
CA ASP A 320 17.83 24.84 -33.51
C ASP A 320 17.51 24.00 -32.28
N GLN A 321 17.59 24.61 -31.12
CA GLN A 321 17.37 23.96 -29.82
C GLN A 321 15.93 23.36 -29.70
N MET A 322 14.95 24.03 -30.29
CA MET A 322 13.56 23.55 -30.26
C MET A 322 13.34 22.35 -31.18
N GLU A 323 14.03 22.31 -32.33
CA GLU A 323 14.00 21.14 -33.22
C GLU A 323 14.63 19.93 -32.55
N GLN A 324 15.76 20.10 -31.84
CA GLN A 324 16.38 19.05 -31.04
C GLN A 324 15.46 18.47 -29.97
N VAL A 325 14.74 19.31 -29.22
CA VAL A 325 13.79 18.85 -28.20
C VAL A 325 12.63 18.09 -28.85
N ASN A 326 12.11 18.56 -29.97
CA ASN A 326 11.03 17.88 -30.69
C ASN A 326 11.46 16.50 -31.21
N ASP A 327 12.64 16.38 -31.77
CA ASP A 327 13.17 15.12 -32.27
C ASP A 327 13.51 14.14 -31.13
N ALA A 328 14.06 14.63 -30.02
CA ALA A 328 14.28 13.85 -28.82
C ALA A 328 12.96 13.33 -28.22
N ILE A 329 11.91 14.14 -28.16
CA ILE A 329 10.58 13.70 -27.74
C ILE A 329 10.07 12.58 -28.66
N ARG A 330 10.17 12.72 -29.98
CA ARG A 330 9.73 11.70 -30.93
C ARG A 330 10.51 10.40 -30.78
N SER A 331 11.83 10.49 -30.61
CA SER A 331 12.71 9.33 -30.41
C SER A 331 12.32 8.56 -29.15
N LEU A 332 12.17 9.24 -28.03
CA LEU A 332 11.77 8.63 -26.76
C LEU A 332 10.37 8.03 -26.82
N GLN A 333 9.39 8.70 -27.45
CA GLN A 333 8.06 8.16 -27.65
C GLN A 333 8.07 6.85 -28.43
N LYS A 334 8.92 6.76 -29.48
CA LYS A 334 9.07 5.55 -30.28
C LYS A 334 9.64 4.40 -29.47
N GLU A 335 10.69 4.63 -28.69
CA GLU A 335 11.30 3.62 -27.82
C GLU A 335 10.33 3.07 -26.77
N LEU A 336 9.55 3.95 -26.13
CA LEU A 336 8.55 3.55 -25.16
C LEU A 336 7.45 2.70 -25.78
N GLN A 337 6.99 3.03 -27.00
CA GLN A 337 6.00 2.23 -27.72
C GLN A 337 6.55 0.86 -28.14
N GLU A 338 7.80 0.78 -28.56
CA GLU A 338 8.46 -0.49 -28.91
C GLU A 338 8.65 -1.38 -27.68
N SER A 339 9.03 -0.80 -26.55
CA SER A 339 9.19 -1.50 -25.26
C SER A 339 7.87 -2.05 -24.74
N GLN A 340 6.75 -1.36 -24.97
CA GLN A 340 5.40 -1.85 -24.59
C GLN A 340 4.93 -3.00 -25.49
N LYS A 341 5.25 -3.00 -26.81
CA LYS A 341 4.91 -4.09 -27.73
C LYS A 341 5.65 -5.39 -27.41
N ILE A 342 6.86 -5.32 -26.87
CA ILE A 342 7.65 -6.48 -26.50
C ILE A 342 7.10 -7.15 -25.22
N LYS A 343 6.41 -6.41 -24.36
CA LYS A 343 5.84 -6.92 -23.09
C LYS A 343 4.48 -7.59 -23.25
N THR A 344 3.79 -7.47 -24.38
CA THR A 344 2.56 -8.24 -24.69
C THR A 344 2.94 -9.57 -25.36
N PRO A 345 2.88 -10.73 -24.69
CA PRO A 345 3.07 -12.00 -25.34
C PRO A 345 1.93 -12.20 -26.34
N ASP A 346 2.30 -12.49 -27.57
CA ASP A 346 1.39 -12.90 -28.63
C ASP A 346 0.51 -14.07 -28.15
N GLN A 347 -0.75 -13.78 -27.77
CA GLN A 347 -1.77 -14.79 -27.54
C GLN A 347 -2.27 -15.30 -28.90
N GLY A 348 -1.33 -15.73 -29.71
CA GLY A 348 -1.56 -16.41 -30.96
C GLY A 348 -2.20 -17.79 -30.71
N GLY A 349 -3.44 -17.90 -31.07
CA GLY A 349 -4.31 -19.04 -30.90
C GLY A 349 -3.73 -20.38 -31.32
N MET A 350 -3.94 -21.33 -30.46
CA MET A 350 -3.88 -22.74 -30.80
C MET A 350 -5.30 -23.30 -30.85
N PHE A 351 -6.01 -23.01 -31.92
CA PHE A 351 -7.14 -23.86 -32.31
C PHE A 351 -6.56 -25.12 -32.96
N MET A 352 -6.51 -26.22 -32.23
CA MET A 352 -6.40 -27.53 -32.81
C MET A 352 -7.80 -28.12 -33.01
N LYS A 353 -7.95 -28.67 -34.22
CA LYS A 353 -9.09 -29.45 -34.70
C LYS A 353 -9.36 -30.70 -33.87
#